data_f79756390fd4984ea1c8e85c532afc1f
#
_entry.id   f79756390fd4984ea1c8e85c532afc1f
#
_cell.length_a   1.000
_cell.length_b   1.000
_cell.length_c   1.000
_cell.angle_alpha   90.00
_cell.angle_beta   90.00
_cell.angle_gamma   90.00
#
_symmetry.space_group_name_H-M   'P 1'
#
loop_
_entity.id
_entity.type
_entity.pdbx_description
1 polymer ?
#
loop_
_entity_poly.entity_id
_entity_poly.type
_entity_poly.pdbx_seq_one_letter_code
_entity_poly.pdbx_strand_id
1 'polypeptide(L)'
;DLWKITPLKDQLESAKFKQIRFIEWLKTNPQPINSKVNYLTNCREIALLGIKKSKPTFNSSYDKAVYEYPIQGGKDRFHPTQKNTKMFEELIEKHSNEGDVVLDPFLGSGTTAVAASATGRKFIGCELDEEYFTKAMARINKC
;
A
#
# COMPACT_ATOMS: atom_id res chain seq x y z
N ASP A 1 -8.15 9.18 -4.31
CA ASP A 1 -8.78 10.51 -4.44
C ASP A 1 -9.25 10.99 -3.06
N LEU A 2 -8.70 12.11 -2.60
CA LEU A 2 -9.01 12.72 -1.29
C LEU A 2 -10.52 12.96 -1.07
N TRP A 3 -11.24 13.27 -2.13
CA TRP A 3 -12.69 13.50 -2.08
C TRP A 3 -13.53 12.27 -1.76
N LYS A 4 -12.94 11.06 -1.78
CA LYS A 4 -13.62 9.81 -1.47
C LYS A 4 -13.29 9.28 -0.06
N ILE A 5 -12.57 10.03 0.75
CA ILE A 5 -12.15 9.58 2.09
C ILE A 5 -13.35 9.35 3.01
N THR A 6 -14.31 10.28 3.03
CA THR A 6 -15.49 10.14 3.89
C THR A 6 -16.33 8.91 3.53
N PRO A 7 -16.77 8.71 2.27
CA PRO A 7 -17.48 7.49 1.90
C PRO A 7 -16.70 6.20 2.21
N LEU A 8 -15.38 6.21 2.01
CA LEU A 8 -14.54 5.04 2.31
C LEU A 8 -14.48 4.77 3.83
N LYS A 9 -14.37 5.82 4.65
CA LYS A 9 -14.44 5.71 6.11
C LYS A 9 -15.76 5.08 6.54
N ASP A 10 -16.89 5.57 6.01
CA ASP A 10 -18.22 5.06 6.35
C ASP A 10 -18.39 3.58 5.97
N GLN A 11 -17.81 3.16 4.83
CA GLN A 11 -17.77 1.75 4.42
C GLN A 11 -16.96 0.89 5.41
N LEU A 12 -15.78 1.38 5.84
CA LEU A 12 -14.96 0.68 6.82
C LEU A 12 -15.70 0.53 8.16
N GLU A 13 -16.36 1.59 8.64
CA GLU A 13 -17.16 1.55 9.88
C GLU A 13 -18.35 0.57 9.75
N SER A 14 -19.04 0.57 8.62
CA SER A 14 -20.10 -0.39 8.30
C SER A 14 -19.59 -1.83 8.30
N ALA A 15 -18.38 -2.04 7.81
CA ALA A 15 -17.67 -3.33 7.86
C ALA A 15 -17.06 -3.64 9.24
N LYS A 16 -17.39 -2.84 10.29
CA LYS A 16 -16.96 -3.03 11.68
C LYS A 16 -15.47 -2.80 11.93
N PHE A 17 -14.80 -2.03 11.09
CA PHE A 17 -13.50 -1.49 11.43
C PHE A 17 -13.65 -0.33 12.43
N LYS A 18 -12.69 -0.21 13.33
CA LYS A 18 -12.65 0.80 14.40
C LYS A 18 -11.33 1.57 14.35
N GLN A 19 -11.25 2.67 15.10
CA GLN A 19 -10.05 3.48 15.27
C GLN A 19 -9.42 3.88 13.92
N ILE A 20 -10.26 4.34 13.00
CA ILE A 20 -9.81 4.70 11.66
C ILE A 20 -8.86 5.90 11.73
N ARG A 21 -7.71 5.79 11.07
CA ARG A 21 -6.65 6.79 11.01
C ARG A 21 -6.21 6.99 9.56
N PHE A 22 -5.55 8.12 9.30
CA PHE A 22 -4.89 8.38 8.03
C PHE A 22 -3.48 7.84 8.04
N ILE A 23 -3.07 7.32 6.88
CA ILE A 23 -1.68 7.07 6.52
C ILE A 23 -1.40 7.94 5.30
N GLU A 24 -0.31 8.67 5.30
CA GLU A 24 0.08 9.54 4.21
C GLU A 24 1.38 9.06 3.57
N TRP A 25 1.36 8.88 2.25
CA TRP A 25 2.57 8.69 1.46
C TRP A 25 2.94 9.99 0.77
N LEU A 26 4.07 10.58 1.18
CA LEU A 26 4.73 11.70 0.51
C LEU A 26 5.70 11.15 -0.53
N LYS A 27 5.43 11.42 -1.78
CA LYS A 27 6.28 11.00 -2.89
C LYS A 27 7.48 11.93 -3.01
N THR A 28 8.68 11.40 -2.83
CA THR A 28 9.92 12.20 -2.90
C THR A 28 10.28 12.62 -4.34
N ASN A 29 9.70 11.96 -5.35
CA ASN A 29 9.87 12.24 -6.77
C ASN A 29 8.54 12.26 -7.53
N PRO A 30 7.56 13.12 -7.16
CA PRO A 30 6.26 13.15 -7.81
C PRO A 30 6.40 13.55 -9.30
N GLN A 31 5.50 13.03 -10.13
CA GLN A 31 5.43 13.48 -11.53
C GLN A 31 4.96 14.95 -11.56
N PRO A 32 5.60 15.83 -12.36
CA PRO A 32 5.32 17.25 -12.37
C PRO A 32 4.05 17.60 -13.17
N ILE A 33 2.94 16.92 -12.87
CA ILE A 33 1.65 17.18 -13.51
C ILE A 33 1.12 18.51 -13.01
N ASN A 34 0.73 19.40 -13.95
CA ASN A 34 0.20 20.74 -13.68
C ASN A 34 1.11 21.69 -12.88
N SER A 35 2.39 21.37 -12.71
CA SER A 35 3.32 22.16 -11.89
C SER A 35 3.53 23.62 -12.36
N LYS A 36 3.20 23.92 -13.61
CA LYS A 36 3.32 25.29 -14.18
C LYS A 36 2.08 26.16 -13.97
N VAL A 37 0.94 25.56 -13.69
CA VAL A 37 -0.36 26.25 -13.64
C VAL A 37 -1.09 26.07 -12.32
N ASN A 38 -0.68 25.07 -11.51
CA ASN A 38 -1.30 24.77 -10.23
C ASN A 38 -0.35 24.00 -9.33
N TYR A 39 -0.76 23.74 -8.09
CA TYR A 39 -0.02 22.90 -7.15
C TYR A 39 0.11 21.45 -7.65
N LEU A 40 1.21 20.78 -7.28
CA LEU A 40 1.38 19.34 -7.51
C LEU A 40 0.32 18.57 -6.71
N THR A 41 -0.65 18.01 -7.42
CA THR A 41 -1.75 17.25 -6.78
C THR A 41 -1.42 15.79 -6.51
N ASN A 42 -0.39 15.26 -7.17
CA ASN A 42 0.03 13.86 -7.11
C ASN A 42 1.24 13.61 -6.18
N CYS A 43 1.69 14.62 -5.43
CA CYS A 43 2.82 14.49 -4.51
C CYS A 43 2.50 13.66 -3.28
N ARG A 44 1.24 13.42 -2.98
CA ARG A 44 0.82 12.61 -1.82
C ARG A 44 -0.34 11.69 -2.14
N GLU A 45 -0.36 10.56 -1.47
CA GLU A 45 -1.51 9.65 -1.42
C GLU A 45 -1.90 9.44 0.03
N ILE A 46 -3.21 9.34 0.28
CA ILE A 46 -3.76 9.07 1.60
C ILE A 46 -4.45 7.72 1.56
N ALA A 47 -4.17 6.89 2.55
CA ALA A 47 -4.89 5.65 2.82
C ALA A 47 -5.56 5.71 4.18
N LEU A 48 -6.55 4.87 4.39
CA LEU A 48 -7.20 4.68 5.68
C LEU A 48 -6.71 3.38 6.31
N LEU A 49 -6.25 3.48 7.55
CA LEU A 49 -5.99 2.35 8.43
C LEU A 49 -7.19 2.16 9.35
N GLY A 50 -7.73 0.95 9.41
CA GLY A 50 -8.78 0.57 10.35
C GLY A 50 -8.43 -0.72 11.08
N ILE A 51 -8.89 -0.85 12.33
CA ILE A 51 -8.65 -2.01 13.18
C ILE A 51 -9.94 -2.82 13.29
N LYS A 52 -9.87 -4.12 13.05
CA LYS A 52 -11.01 -5.04 13.21
C LYS A 52 -10.83 -5.99 14.41
N LYS A 53 -9.62 -6.28 14.80
CA LYS A 53 -9.28 -7.13 15.96
C LYS A 53 -9.34 -6.35 17.28
N SER A 54 -9.55 -7.05 18.38
CA SER A 54 -9.49 -6.44 19.72
C SER A 54 -8.08 -6.06 20.15
N LYS A 55 -7.07 -6.78 19.68
CA LYS A 55 -5.65 -6.51 19.90
C LYS A 55 -4.94 -6.45 18.55
N PRO A 56 -4.80 -5.26 17.98
CA PRO A 56 -4.04 -5.10 16.73
C PRO A 56 -2.55 -5.29 16.97
N THR A 57 -1.85 -5.81 15.98
CA THR A 57 -0.38 -5.74 15.95
C THR A 57 0.03 -4.34 15.53
N PHE A 58 0.89 -3.71 16.31
CA PHE A 58 1.52 -2.44 15.96
C PHE A 58 2.93 -2.39 16.53
N ASN A 59 3.92 -2.60 15.68
CA ASN A 59 5.34 -2.76 16.02
C ASN A 59 6.12 -1.44 15.89
N SER A 60 5.46 -0.29 16.05
CA SER A 60 6.10 1.02 15.98
C SER A 60 5.54 1.94 17.08
N SER A 61 6.42 2.60 17.81
CA SER A 61 6.03 3.57 18.84
C SER A 61 6.15 4.99 18.29
N TYR A 62 5.20 5.87 18.64
CA TYR A 62 5.20 7.28 18.25
C TYR A 62 5.28 7.53 16.75
N ASP A 63 4.73 6.62 15.94
CA ASP A 63 4.70 6.70 14.49
C ASP A 63 3.83 7.85 14.01
N LYS A 64 4.37 8.65 13.09
CA LYS A 64 3.65 9.80 12.51
C LYS A 64 2.67 9.41 11.42
N ALA A 65 2.67 8.15 10.97
CA ALA A 65 1.89 7.64 9.84
C ALA A 65 2.18 8.37 8.51
N VAL A 66 3.39 8.91 8.36
CA VAL A 66 3.86 9.58 7.15
C VAL A 66 5.04 8.80 6.60
N TYR A 67 4.92 8.41 5.33
CA TYR A 67 5.88 7.58 4.61
C TYR A 67 6.49 8.38 3.47
N GLU A 68 7.77 8.64 3.51
CA GLU A 68 8.50 9.39 2.49
C GLU A 68 9.27 8.45 1.58
N TYR A 69 8.65 8.10 0.46
CA TYR A 69 9.22 7.16 -0.51
C TYR A 69 9.04 7.65 -1.93
N PRO A 70 9.98 7.33 -2.84
CA PRO A 70 9.80 7.62 -4.26
C PRO A 70 8.69 6.75 -4.87
N ILE A 71 8.10 7.22 -5.95
CA ILE A 71 7.30 6.37 -6.84
C ILE A 71 8.19 5.29 -7.44
N GLN A 72 7.63 4.11 -7.66
CA GLN A 72 8.34 3.05 -8.36
C GLN A 72 8.62 3.50 -9.80
N GLY A 73 9.87 3.55 -10.17
CA GLY A 73 10.35 3.88 -11.51
C GLY A 73 11.21 2.76 -12.09
N GLY A 74 11.78 3.02 -13.28
CA GLY A 74 12.75 2.13 -13.93
C GLY A 74 12.13 1.01 -14.75
N LYS A 75 12.98 0.10 -15.22
CA LYS A 75 12.63 -0.98 -16.14
C LYS A 75 11.70 -2.04 -15.52
N ASP A 76 11.68 -2.13 -14.19
CA ASP A 76 10.86 -3.10 -13.46
C ASP A 76 9.43 -2.61 -13.21
N ARG A 77 9.12 -1.38 -13.64
CA ARG A 77 7.77 -0.85 -13.56
C ARG A 77 6.96 -1.28 -14.77
N PHE A 78 6.01 -2.18 -14.57
CA PHE A 78 5.09 -2.64 -15.61
C PHE A 78 3.62 -2.29 -15.34
N HIS A 79 3.31 -1.84 -14.13
CA HIS A 79 1.95 -1.45 -13.77
C HIS A 79 1.87 0.08 -13.55
N PRO A 80 0.87 0.78 -14.07
CA PRO A 80 0.78 2.25 -13.99
C PRO A 80 0.72 2.79 -12.55
N THR A 81 0.15 2.03 -11.63
CA THR A 81 0.03 2.39 -10.20
C THR A 81 0.92 1.56 -9.28
N GLN A 82 2.00 0.96 -9.83
CA GLN A 82 2.92 0.14 -9.04
C GLN A 82 3.47 0.92 -7.85
N LYS A 83 3.31 0.35 -6.65
CA LYS A 83 3.72 0.96 -5.40
C LYS A 83 5.19 0.68 -5.08
N ASN A 84 5.75 1.49 -4.18
CA ASN A 84 7.12 1.29 -3.69
C ASN A 84 7.17 0.09 -2.74
N THR A 85 8.05 -0.88 -3.03
CA THR A 85 8.14 -2.13 -2.26
C THR A 85 8.64 -1.89 -0.84
N LYS A 86 9.64 -1.00 -0.67
CA LYS A 86 10.20 -0.70 0.66
C LYS A 86 9.17 -0.04 1.59
N MET A 87 8.32 0.82 1.05
CA MET A 87 7.21 1.39 1.81
C MET A 87 6.22 0.30 2.27
N PHE A 88 5.95 -0.68 1.42
CA PHE A 88 5.06 -1.80 1.77
C PHE A 88 5.70 -2.77 2.76
N GLU A 89 7.02 -3.01 2.66
CA GLU A 89 7.76 -3.77 3.68
C GLU A 89 7.58 -3.10 5.06
N GLU A 90 7.84 -1.79 5.16
CA GLU A 90 7.68 -1.03 6.40
C GLU A 90 6.24 -1.09 6.96
N LEU A 91 5.23 -0.93 6.08
CA LEU A 91 3.82 -1.06 6.46
C LEU A 91 3.50 -2.44 7.02
N ILE A 92 3.96 -3.49 6.35
CA ILE A 92 3.72 -4.89 6.74
C ILE A 92 4.41 -5.19 8.07
N GLU A 93 5.65 -4.79 8.26
CA GLU A 93 6.39 -4.99 9.52
C GLU A 93 5.72 -4.30 10.70
N LYS A 94 5.22 -3.07 10.50
CA LYS A 94 4.51 -2.32 11.54
C LYS A 94 3.19 -2.96 11.97
N HIS A 95 2.48 -3.59 11.05
CA HIS A 95 1.10 -4.04 11.28
C HIS A 95 0.92 -5.56 11.33
N SER A 96 2.00 -6.31 11.25
CA SER A 96 1.99 -7.78 11.33
C SER A 96 3.25 -8.33 11.98
N ASN A 97 3.21 -9.59 12.39
CA ASN A 97 4.37 -10.34 12.86
C ASN A 97 4.83 -11.32 11.77
N GLU A 98 6.07 -11.80 11.88
CA GLU A 98 6.58 -12.87 11.01
C GLU A 98 5.66 -14.10 11.06
N GLY A 99 5.41 -14.70 9.90
CA GLY A 99 4.47 -15.81 9.75
C GLY A 99 3.00 -15.42 9.60
N ASP A 100 2.60 -14.18 9.88
CA ASP A 100 1.24 -13.70 9.63
C ASP A 100 0.89 -13.73 8.14
N VAL A 101 -0.41 -13.71 7.84
CA VAL A 101 -0.93 -13.69 6.47
C VAL A 101 -1.36 -12.28 6.09
N VAL A 102 -0.79 -11.76 5.01
CA VAL A 102 -1.18 -10.49 4.38
C VAL A 102 -2.11 -10.78 3.22
N LEU A 103 -3.26 -10.12 3.18
CA LEU A 103 -4.25 -10.24 2.09
C LEU A 103 -4.26 -8.97 1.26
N ASP A 104 -4.15 -9.12 -0.06
CA ASP A 104 -4.35 -8.05 -1.04
C ASP A 104 -5.35 -8.51 -2.12
N PRO A 105 -6.61 -8.07 -2.05
CA PRO A 105 -7.63 -8.45 -3.01
C PRO A 105 -7.50 -7.76 -4.38
N PHE A 106 -6.55 -6.82 -4.53
CA PHE A 106 -6.29 -6.05 -5.76
C PHE A 106 -4.78 -6.03 -6.04
N LEU A 107 -4.19 -7.20 -6.24
CA LEU A 107 -2.75 -7.45 -6.22
C LEU A 107 -1.96 -6.58 -7.20
N GLY A 108 -2.52 -6.30 -8.38
CA GLY A 108 -1.88 -5.48 -9.42
C GLY A 108 -0.49 -5.99 -9.79
N SER A 109 0.53 -5.18 -9.48
CA SER A 109 1.93 -5.55 -9.74
C SER A 109 2.56 -6.54 -8.76
N GLY A 110 1.82 -7.03 -7.75
CA GLY A 110 2.33 -7.94 -6.73
C GLY A 110 3.22 -7.27 -5.67
N THR A 111 3.18 -5.96 -5.51
CA THR A 111 4.03 -5.25 -4.54
C THR A 111 3.82 -5.75 -3.11
N THR A 112 2.57 -5.96 -2.71
CA THR A 112 2.22 -6.50 -1.38
C THR A 112 2.78 -7.90 -1.18
N ALA A 113 2.69 -8.77 -2.18
CA ALA A 113 3.21 -10.13 -2.09
C ALA A 113 4.74 -10.19 -1.99
N VAL A 114 5.44 -9.37 -2.80
CA VAL A 114 6.90 -9.24 -2.73
C VAL A 114 7.33 -8.73 -1.36
N ALA A 115 6.68 -7.68 -0.85
CA ALA A 115 7.00 -7.12 0.45
C ALA A 115 6.70 -8.10 1.61
N ALA A 116 5.58 -8.84 1.52
CA ALA A 116 5.25 -9.87 2.51
C ALA A 116 6.29 -10.98 2.54
N SER A 117 6.68 -11.50 1.36
CA SER A 117 7.74 -12.52 1.25
C SER A 117 9.08 -12.02 1.82
N ALA A 118 9.49 -10.80 1.45
CA ALA A 118 10.75 -10.22 1.91
C ALA A 118 10.82 -10.00 3.43
N THR A 119 9.66 -9.87 4.08
CA THR A 119 9.54 -9.64 5.52
C THR A 119 9.11 -10.90 6.31
N GLY A 120 9.14 -12.07 5.69
CA GLY A 120 8.82 -13.35 6.34
C GLY A 120 7.32 -13.56 6.61
N ARG A 121 6.45 -12.83 5.91
CA ARG A 121 4.99 -13.01 5.98
C ARG A 121 4.50 -13.88 4.83
N LYS A 122 3.39 -14.56 5.06
CA LYS A 122 2.64 -15.24 4.02
C LYS A 122 1.73 -14.22 3.31
N PHE A 123 1.32 -14.52 2.09
CA PHE A 123 0.37 -13.65 1.40
C PHE A 123 -0.73 -14.44 0.70
N ILE A 124 -1.86 -13.78 0.53
CA ILE A 124 -2.96 -14.18 -0.35
C ILE A 124 -3.28 -12.96 -1.20
N GLY A 125 -3.33 -13.12 -2.53
CA GLY A 125 -3.60 -12.03 -3.45
C GLY A 125 -4.55 -12.46 -4.55
N CYS A 126 -5.34 -11.49 -5.05
CA CYS A 126 -6.22 -11.67 -6.20
C CYS A 126 -5.93 -10.59 -7.23
N GLU A 127 -5.90 -10.96 -8.50
CA GLU A 127 -5.81 -10.04 -9.63
C GLU A 127 -6.77 -10.52 -10.72
N LEU A 128 -7.56 -9.61 -11.24
CA LEU A 128 -8.57 -9.93 -12.25
C LEU A 128 -7.99 -9.93 -13.67
N ASP A 129 -7.02 -9.06 -13.91
CA ASP A 129 -6.35 -8.94 -15.19
C ASP A 129 -5.29 -10.02 -15.34
N GLU A 130 -5.45 -10.92 -16.32
CA GLU A 130 -4.58 -12.08 -16.54
C GLU A 130 -3.15 -11.67 -16.91
N GLU A 131 -2.97 -10.58 -17.64
CA GLU A 131 -1.65 -10.07 -18.00
C GLU A 131 -0.90 -9.54 -16.78
N TYR A 132 -1.59 -8.75 -15.94
CA TYR A 132 -1.01 -8.27 -14.69
C TYR A 132 -0.76 -9.41 -13.70
N PHE A 133 -1.67 -10.38 -13.61
CA PHE A 133 -1.48 -11.56 -12.78
C PHE A 133 -0.20 -12.32 -13.19
N THR A 134 -0.03 -12.61 -14.48
CA THR A 134 1.15 -13.33 -14.99
C THR A 134 2.45 -12.56 -14.68
N LYS A 135 2.47 -11.25 -14.90
CA LYS A 135 3.63 -10.41 -14.59
C LYS A 135 3.92 -10.32 -13.10
N ALA A 136 2.89 -10.26 -12.27
CA ALA A 136 3.03 -10.26 -10.82
C ALA A 136 3.62 -11.58 -10.33
N MET A 137 3.13 -12.73 -10.83
CA MET A 137 3.67 -14.05 -10.49
C MET A 137 5.14 -14.19 -10.89
N ALA A 138 5.50 -13.71 -12.08
CA ALA A 138 6.89 -13.72 -12.53
C ALA A 138 7.81 -12.83 -11.64
N ARG A 139 7.28 -11.75 -11.06
CA ARG A 139 7.99 -10.89 -10.12
C ARG A 139 8.15 -11.55 -8.76
N ILE A 140 7.08 -12.13 -8.23
CA ILE A 140 7.04 -12.79 -6.91
C ILE A 140 7.99 -13.99 -6.89
N ASN A 141 8.03 -14.79 -7.95
CA ASN A 141 8.89 -15.98 -8.03
C ASN A 141 10.39 -15.66 -8.14
N LYS A 142 10.78 -14.39 -8.28
CA LYS A 142 12.19 -13.94 -8.27
C LYS A 142 12.67 -13.52 -6.87
N CYS A 143 11.77 -13.45 -5.92
CA CYS A 143 12.06 -13.09 -4.53
C CYS A 143 12.17 -14.33 -3.67
#